data_96a62afa759f56400b311ded209e2718
#
_entry.id   96a62afa759f56400b311ded209e2718
#
_cell.length_a   1.000
_cell.length_b   1.000
_cell.length_c   1.000
_cell.angle_alpha   90.00
_cell.angle_beta   90.00
_cell.angle_gamma   90.00
#
_symmetry.space_group_name_H-M   'P 1'
#
loop_
_entity.id
_entity.type
_entity.pdbx_description
1 polymer ?
#
loop_
_entity_poly.entity_id
_entity_poly.type
_entity_poly.pdbx_seq_one_letter_code
_entity_poly.pdbx_strand_id
1 'polypeptide(L)'
;MSLDRLIEKIEKTQNPSVAGLDPKLAYVPEYIKEKCFEKYGETLKGAAKALLEFNKGLIDALYDIVPAVKPQAAYYEMYGPAGVKALYKTQEYARSKGMYVITDGKRNDIGTTMEAYAAAHLGKVQVGSQTYEPFLGDALTVNGYQIGRAHV
;
A
#
# COMPACT_ATOMS: atom_id res chain seq x y z
N MET A 1 -5.07 -1.98 -19.44
CA MET A 1 -4.48 -0.85 -18.66
C MET A 1 -4.82 -1.01 -17.17
N SER A 2 -4.22 -0.21 -16.27
CA SER A 2 -4.50 -0.34 -14.83
C SER A 2 -5.97 -0.04 -14.48
N LEU A 3 -6.55 0.99 -15.09
CA LEU A 3 -7.94 1.36 -14.87
C LEU A 3 -8.95 0.31 -15.36
N ASP A 4 -8.67 -0.40 -16.43
CA ASP A 4 -9.55 -1.47 -16.93
C ASP A 4 -9.70 -2.57 -15.88
N ARG A 5 -8.60 -2.93 -15.19
CA ARG A 5 -8.64 -3.87 -14.07
C ARG A 5 -9.52 -3.39 -12.91
N LEU A 6 -9.54 -2.09 -12.63
CA LEU A 6 -10.42 -1.53 -11.59
C LEU A 6 -11.89 -1.63 -12.03
N ILE A 7 -12.19 -1.28 -13.28
CA ILE A 7 -13.54 -1.38 -13.83
C ILE A 7 -14.06 -2.81 -13.78
N GLU A 8 -13.29 -3.77 -14.27
CA GLU A 8 -13.62 -5.21 -14.20
C GLU A 8 -13.92 -5.68 -12.77
N LYS A 9 -13.15 -5.17 -11.79
CA LYS A 9 -13.38 -5.51 -10.39
C LYS A 9 -14.66 -4.86 -9.83
N ILE A 10 -14.92 -3.61 -10.16
CA ILE A 10 -16.19 -2.94 -9.79
C ILE A 10 -17.37 -3.70 -10.35
N GLU A 11 -17.30 -4.10 -11.61
CA GLU A 11 -18.35 -4.90 -12.26
C GLU A 11 -18.53 -6.26 -11.58
N LYS A 12 -17.44 -6.92 -11.22
CA LYS A 12 -17.47 -8.22 -10.53
C LYS A 12 -18.04 -8.14 -9.12
N THR A 13 -17.65 -7.12 -8.35
CA THR A 13 -18.11 -6.95 -6.96
C THR A 13 -19.45 -6.22 -6.88
N GLN A 14 -19.91 -5.60 -7.98
CA GLN A 14 -21.07 -4.71 -8.02
C GLN A 14 -20.99 -3.60 -6.94
N ASN A 15 -19.77 -3.16 -6.63
CA ASN A 15 -19.48 -2.23 -5.56
C ASN A 15 -18.32 -1.31 -5.98
N PRO A 16 -18.50 0.01 -6.11
CA PRO A 16 -17.43 0.94 -6.47
C PRO A 16 -16.61 1.46 -5.27
N SER A 17 -16.85 0.94 -4.06
CA SER A 17 -16.22 1.45 -2.85
C SER A 17 -14.74 1.06 -2.76
N VAL A 18 -13.95 1.92 -2.14
CA VAL A 18 -12.53 1.67 -1.84
C VAL A 18 -12.34 1.66 -0.33
N ALA A 19 -11.75 0.60 0.20
CA ALA A 19 -11.44 0.52 1.62
C ALA A 19 -10.13 1.26 1.94
N GLY A 20 -10.20 2.28 2.80
CA GLY A 20 -9.02 2.96 3.34
C GLY A 20 -8.31 2.07 4.36
N LEU A 21 -7.00 1.90 4.20
CA LEU A 21 -6.14 1.25 5.18
C LEU A 21 -5.24 2.31 5.83
N ASP A 22 -5.81 2.97 6.85
CA ASP A 22 -5.19 4.07 7.61
C ASP A 22 -4.91 3.58 9.05
N PRO A 23 -3.99 2.60 9.25
CA PRO A 23 -3.89 1.86 10.50
C PRO A 23 -3.20 2.67 11.58
N LYS A 24 -3.96 3.23 12.51
CA LYS A 24 -3.43 3.73 13.78
C LYS A 24 -3.25 2.56 14.75
N LEU A 25 -2.12 2.51 15.46
CA LEU A 25 -1.86 1.45 16.43
C LEU A 25 -2.97 1.35 17.51
N ALA A 26 -3.59 2.47 17.85
CA ALA A 26 -4.72 2.52 18.77
C ALA A 26 -5.99 1.81 18.26
N TYR A 27 -6.11 1.60 16.94
CA TYR A 27 -7.25 0.88 16.35
C TYR A 27 -7.00 -0.62 16.22
N VAL A 28 -5.75 -1.04 16.39
CA VAL A 28 -5.38 -2.46 16.33
C VAL A 28 -5.92 -3.16 17.58
N PRO A 29 -6.69 -4.24 17.42
CA PRO A 29 -7.19 -5.03 18.56
C PRO A 29 -6.07 -5.48 19.48
N GLU A 30 -6.35 -5.49 20.80
CA GLU A 30 -5.33 -5.76 21.82
C GLU A 30 -4.64 -7.10 21.62
N TYR A 31 -5.40 -8.16 21.33
CA TYR A 31 -4.85 -9.50 21.10
C TYR A 31 -3.82 -9.58 19.95
N ILE A 32 -3.94 -8.69 18.93
CA ILE A 32 -2.96 -8.59 17.85
C ILE A 32 -1.69 -7.89 18.35
N LYS A 33 -1.87 -6.79 19.10
CA LYS A 33 -0.75 -6.03 19.68
C LYS A 33 0.05 -6.90 20.65
N GLU A 34 -0.61 -7.55 21.59
CA GLU A 34 0.01 -8.46 22.57
C GLU A 34 0.84 -9.53 21.88
N LYS A 35 0.26 -10.25 20.93
CA LYS A 35 0.95 -11.29 20.15
C LYS A 35 2.19 -10.74 19.41
N CYS A 36 2.09 -9.54 18.85
CA CYS A 36 3.21 -8.94 18.13
C CYS A 36 4.28 -8.41 19.08
N PHE A 37 3.89 -7.81 20.19
CA PHE A 37 4.81 -7.27 21.19
C PHE A 37 5.52 -8.36 21.99
N GLU A 38 4.86 -9.46 22.29
CA GLU A 38 5.50 -10.64 22.89
C GLU A 38 6.67 -11.13 21.99
N LYS A 39 6.46 -11.18 20.68
CA LYS A 39 7.46 -11.70 19.75
C LYS A 39 8.53 -10.70 19.32
N TYR A 40 8.19 -9.42 19.18
CA TYR A 40 9.04 -8.39 18.59
C TYR A 40 9.35 -7.22 19.53
N GLY A 41 8.81 -7.26 20.77
CA GLY A 41 8.90 -6.17 21.74
C GLY A 41 8.00 -4.98 21.42
N GLU A 42 7.85 -4.05 22.36
CA GLU A 42 7.22 -2.74 22.16
C GLU A 42 8.18 -1.81 21.40
N THR A 43 8.38 -2.11 20.14
CA THR A 43 9.34 -1.46 19.22
C THR A 43 8.64 -1.01 17.95
N LEU A 44 9.31 -0.18 17.14
CA LEU A 44 8.81 0.17 15.79
C LEU A 44 8.55 -1.07 14.94
N LYS A 45 9.35 -2.13 15.11
CA LYS A 45 9.15 -3.42 14.44
C LYS A 45 7.90 -4.13 14.94
N GLY A 46 7.68 -4.17 16.25
CA GLY A 46 6.48 -4.76 16.87
C GLY A 46 5.22 -4.05 16.42
N ALA A 47 5.21 -2.71 16.47
CA ALA A 47 4.12 -1.87 15.97
C ALA A 47 3.82 -2.14 14.48
N ALA A 48 4.84 -2.09 13.60
CA ALA A 48 4.68 -2.35 12.18
C ALA A 48 4.14 -3.75 11.88
N LYS A 49 4.51 -4.76 12.69
CA LYS A 49 3.97 -6.12 12.58
C LYS A 49 2.50 -6.18 13.00
N ALA A 50 2.12 -5.49 14.06
CA ALA A 50 0.72 -5.41 14.50
C ALA A 50 -0.16 -4.73 13.43
N LEU A 51 0.31 -3.63 12.80
CA LEU A 51 -0.38 -2.99 11.68
C LEU A 51 -0.56 -3.95 10.50
N LEU A 52 0.49 -4.70 10.15
CA LEU A 52 0.43 -5.65 9.03
C LEU A 52 -0.60 -6.76 9.28
N GLU A 53 -0.61 -7.37 10.47
CA GLU A 53 -1.56 -8.43 10.80
C GLU A 53 -3.01 -7.90 10.85
N PHE A 54 -3.21 -6.69 11.37
CA PHE A 54 -4.51 -6.02 11.35
C PHE A 54 -5.02 -5.80 9.92
N ASN A 55 -4.17 -5.25 9.05
CA ASN A 55 -4.52 -5.01 7.64
C ASN A 55 -4.81 -6.31 6.88
N LYS A 56 -4.08 -7.39 7.16
CA LYS A 56 -4.39 -8.70 6.56
C LYS A 56 -5.80 -9.16 6.96
N GLY A 57 -6.17 -9.02 8.23
CA GLY A 57 -7.52 -9.33 8.69
C GLY A 57 -8.59 -8.50 7.99
N LEU A 58 -8.35 -7.18 7.81
CA LEU A 58 -9.26 -6.32 7.05
C LEU A 58 -9.35 -6.73 5.57
N ILE A 59 -8.22 -7.04 4.93
CA ILE A 59 -8.19 -7.50 3.54
C ILE A 59 -8.94 -8.83 3.40
N ASP A 60 -8.74 -9.78 4.31
CA ASP A 60 -9.45 -11.07 4.31
C ASP A 60 -10.96 -10.91 4.47
N ALA A 61 -11.41 -9.89 5.21
CA ALA A 61 -12.82 -9.60 5.39
C ALA A 61 -13.46 -8.82 4.21
N LEU A 62 -12.64 -8.22 3.33
CA LEU A 62 -13.13 -7.24 2.35
C LEU A 62 -12.84 -7.60 0.88
N TYR A 63 -11.94 -8.55 0.60
CA TYR A 63 -11.41 -8.79 -0.76
C TYR A 63 -12.47 -9.22 -1.79
N ASP A 64 -13.57 -9.79 -1.36
CA ASP A 64 -14.71 -10.21 -2.18
C ASP A 64 -15.89 -9.22 -2.14
N ILE A 65 -15.80 -8.18 -1.30
CA ILE A 65 -16.84 -7.17 -1.10
C ILE A 65 -16.50 -5.87 -1.84
N VAL A 66 -15.25 -5.42 -1.76
CA VAL A 66 -14.80 -4.17 -2.38
C VAL A 66 -13.69 -4.43 -3.41
N PRO A 67 -13.66 -3.69 -4.53
CA PRO A 67 -12.69 -3.92 -5.61
C PRO A 67 -11.27 -3.48 -5.26
N ALA A 68 -11.11 -2.53 -4.33
CA ALA A 68 -9.84 -1.86 -4.08
C ALA A 68 -9.60 -1.53 -2.61
N VAL A 69 -8.31 -1.42 -2.28
CA VAL A 69 -7.82 -0.86 -1.01
C VAL A 69 -6.91 0.34 -1.27
N LYS A 70 -6.89 1.27 -0.31
CA LYS A 70 -6.05 2.47 -0.36
C LYS A 70 -5.23 2.60 0.93
N PRO A 71 -4.06 1.95 1.03
CA PRO A 71 -3.16 2.15 2.15
C PRO A 71 -2.56 3.56 2.15
N GLN A 72 -2.70 4.26 3.29
CA GLN A 72 -2.17 5.60 3.50
C GLN A 72 -0.72 5.52 4.00
N ALA A 73 0.24 5.91 3.17
CA ALA A 73 1.68 5.77 3.42
C ALA A 73 2.14 6.37 4.75
N ALA A 74 1.62 7.53 5.14
CA ALA A 74 2.03 8.24 6.35
C ALA A 74 1.89 7.39 7.64
N TYR A 75 0.83 6.56 7.74
CA TYR A 75 0.62 5.70 8.90
C TYR A 75 1.61 4.55 9.03
N TYR A 76 2.32 4.26 7.96
CA TYR A 76 3.39 3.26 7.93
C TYR A 76 4.75 3.94 8.09
N GLU A 77 4.98 5.03 7.38
CA GLU A 77 6.25 5.78 7.39
C GLU A 77 6.63 6.27 8.79
N MET A 78 5.66 6.61 9.63
CA MET A 78 5.90 6.99 11.02
C MET A 78 6.59 5.89 11.86
N TYR A 79 6.61 4.64 11.41
CA TYR A 79 7.35 3.52 12.01
C TYR A 79 8.67 3.21 11.30
N GLY A 80 9.18 4.17 10.49
CA GLY A 80 10.45 4.07 9.78
C GLY A 80 10.54 2.88 8.83
N PRO A 81 11.74 2.30 8.64
CA PRO A 81 11.93 1.20 7.68
C PRO A 81 11.03 -0.02 7.94
N ALA A 82 10.71 -0.31 9.20
CA ALA A 82 9.81 -1.40 9.56
C ALA A 82 8.38 -1.13 9.07
N GLY A 83 7.93 0.11 9.19
CA GLY A 83 6.62 0.54 8.69
C GLY A 83 6.56 0.52 7.17
N VAL A 84 7.57 1.04 6.47
CA VAL A 84 7.66 0.97 4.99
C VAL A 84 7.61 -0.48 4.51
N LYS A 85 8.29 -1.39 5.20
CA LYS A 85 8.18 -2.83 4.92
C LYS A 85 6.78 -3.37 5.16
N ALA A 86 6.08 -2.91 6.18
CA ALA A 86 4.70 -3.30 6.44
C ALA A 86 3.75 -2.77 5.34
N LEU A 87 3.96 -1.55 4.83
CA LEU A 87 3.23 -1.01 3.68
C LEU A 87 3.39 -1.93 2.46
N TYR A 88 4.64 -2.23 2.08
CA TYR A 88 4.93 -3.14 0.96
C TYR A 88 4.22 -4.49 1.14
N LYS A 89 4.31 -5.09 2.33
CA LYS A 89 3.68 -6.39 2.62
C LYS A 89 2.14 -6.32 2.66
N THR A 90 1.56 -5.19 3.01
CA THR A 90 0.12 -4.95 2.91
C THR A 90 -0.32 -4.90 1.44
N GLN A 91 0.42 -4.18 0.60
CA GLN A 91 0.16 -4.11 -0.85
C GLN A 91 0.30 -5.50 -1.52
N GLU A 92 1.38 -6.22 -1.20
CA GLU A 92 1.62 -7.58 -1.69
C GLU A 92 0.45 -8.51 -1.33
N TYR A 93 -0.03 -8.44 -0.08
CA TYR A 93 -1.15 -9.25 0.38
C TYR A 93 -2.46 -8.90 -0.32
N ALA A 94 -2.79 -7.62 -0.46
CA ALA A 94 -3.98 -7.16 -1.17
C ALA A 94 -3.95 -7.61 -2.65
N ARG A 95 -2.81 -7.47 -3.34
CA ARG A 95 -2.65 -7.98 -4.71
C ARG A 95 -2.81 -9.50 -4.81
N SER A 96 -2.32 -10.26 -3.83
CA SER A 96 -2.48 -11.72 -3.81
C SER A 96 -3.94 -12.17 -3.69
N LYS A 97 -4.78 -11.33 -3.08
CA LYS A 97 -6.25 -11.50 -3.01
C LYS A 97 -6.96 -10.94 -4.26
N GLY A 98 -6.19 -10.44 -5.21
CA GLY A 98 -6.70 -9.89 -6.45
C GLY A 98 -7.29 -8.49 -6.34
N MET A 99 -7.14 -7.77 -5.24
CA MET A 99 -7.63 -6.40 -5.09
C MET A 99 -6.81 -5.39 -5.92
N TYR A 100 -7.44 -4.29 -6.30
CA TYR A 100 -6.73 -3.13 -6.85
C TYR A 100 -6.14 -2.31 -5.70
N VAL A 101 -4.90 -1.85 -5.84
CA VAL A 101 -4.16 -1.18 -4.77
C VAL A 101 -3.85 0.26 -5.16
N ILE A 102 -4.41 1.21 -4.40
CA ILE A 102 -4.13 2.63 -4.56
C ILE A 102 -3.14 3.05 -3.46
N THR A 103 -1.90 3.36 -3.79
CA THR A 103 -0.96 3.91 -2.82
C THR A 103 -1.30 5.36 -2.52
N ASP A 104 -1.79 5.66 -1.31
CA ASP A 104 -2.02 7.05 -0.90
C ASP A 104 -0.71 7.64 -0.36
N GLY A 105 0.18 8.03 -1.27
CA GLY A 105 1.53 8.50 -0.97
C GLY A 105 1.73 9.99 -1.21
N LYS A 106 0.87 10.61 -2.03
CA LYS A 106 1.00 12.03 -2.44
C LYS A 106 2.42 12.36 -2.91
N ARG A 107 2.99 11.42 -3.70
CA ARG A 107 4.35 11.54 -4.24
C ARG A 107 4.30 12.29 -5.56
N ASN A 108 4.97 13.43 -5.59
CA ASN A 108 5.08 14.27 -6.77
C ASN A 108 6.36 15.10 -6.68
N ASP A 109 6.93 15.39 -7.84
CA ASP A 109 8.08 16.26 -8.01
C ASP A 109 8.23 16.60 -9.49
N ILE A 110 9.29 17.29 -9.87
CA ILE A 110 9.63 17.63 -11.26
C ILE A 110 10.82 16.78 -11.75
N GLY A 111 10.95 16.66 -13.09
CA GLY A 111 12.10 16.04 -13.75
C GLY A 111 12.42 14.64 -13.24
N THR A 112 13.71 14.39 -13.04
CA THR A 112 14.24 13.08 -12.66
C THR A 112 13.76 12.57 -11.29
N THR A 113 13.40 13.47 -10.38
CA THR A 113 12.82 13.08 -9.08
C THR A 113 11.44 12.46 -9.27
N MET A 114 10.61 13.03 -10.15
CA MET A 114 9.30 12.44 -10.47
C MET A 114 9.45 11.07 -11.16
N GLU A 115 10.45 10.91 -12.04
CA GLU A 115 10.77 9.63 -12.68
C GLU A 115 11.09 8.56 -11.62
N ALA A 116 11.88 8.92 -10.59
CA ALA A 116 12.20 8.02 -9.49
C ALA A 116 10.95 7.61 -8.68
N TYR A 117 10.05 8.54 -8.38
CA TYR A 117 8.77 8.20 -7.74
C TYR A 117 7.89 7.32 -8.62
N ALA A 118 7.80 7.62 -9.90
CA ALA A 118 7.01 6.82 -10.85
C ALA A 118 7.57 5.38 -10.95
N ALA A 119 8.88 5.24 -11.12
CA ALA A 119 9.54 3.93 -11.16
C ALA A 119 9.32 3.13 -9.87
N ALA A 120 9.41 3.80 -8.71
CA ALA A 120 9.23 3.14 -7.42
C ALA A 120 7.80 2.66 -7.18
N HIS A 121 6.78 3.48 -7.48
CA HIS A 121 5.40 3.22 -7.06
C HIS A 121 4.51 2.60 -8.15
N LEU A 122 4.81 2.84 -9.43
CA LEU A 122 3.96 2.43 -10.55
C LEU A 122 4.74 1.65 -11.63
N GLY A 123 6.06 1.65 -11.56
CA GLY A 123 6.92 1.13 -12.60
C GLY A 123 7.83 0.02 -12.11
N LYS A 124 8.98 -0.05 -12.76
CA LYS A 124 10.01 -1.05 -12.49
C LYS A 124 11.37 -0.37 -12.39
N VAL A 125 12.25 -0.97 -11.59
CA VAL A 125 13.64 -0.54 -11.44
C VAL A 125 14.56 -1.65 -11.92
N GLN A 126 15.49 -1.31 -12.79
CA GLN A 126 16.53 -2.21 -13.26
C GLN A 126 17.75 -2.18 -12.33
N VAL A 127 18.18 -3.36 -11.89
CA VAL A 127 19.40 -3.53 -11.11
C VAL A 127 20.24 -4.60 -11.79
N GLY A 128 21.31 -4.17 -12.45
CA GLY A 128 22.09 -5.05 -13.33
C GLY A 128 21.23 -5.61 -14.47
N SER A 129 21.16 -6.93 -14.58
CA SER A 129 20.33 -7.63 -15.59
C SER A 129 18.90 -7.92 -15.11
N GLN A 130 18.56 -7.60 -13.87
CA GLN A 130 17.27 -7.91 -13.26
C GLN A 130 16.38 -6.68 -13.17
N THR A 131 15.05 -6.90 -13.20
CA THR A 131 14.04 -5.87 -13.10
C THR A 131 13.12 -6.17 -11.95
N TYR A 132 12.83 -5.16 -11.10
CA TYR A 132 12.05 -5.30 -9.88
C TYR A 132 10.90 -4.30 -9.83
N GLU A 133 9.79 -4.68 -9.20
CA GLU A 133 8.71 -3.79 -8.77
C GLU A 133 8.93 -3.42 -7.30
N PRO A 134 9.42 -2.19 -6.98
CA PRO A 134 9.76 -1.84 -5.59
C PRO A 134 8.56 -1.72 -4.68
N PHE A 135 7.44 -1.19 -5.21
CA PHE A 135 6.14 -1.15 -4.56
C PHE A 135 5.08 -1.74 -5.49
N LEU A 136 4.00 -2.23 -4.90
CA LEU A 136 2.99 -3.01 -5.61
C LEU A 136 1.65 -2.25 -5.74
N GLY A 137 1.72 -0.92 -5.94
CA GLY A 137 0.56 -0.08 -6.23
C GLY A 137 0.11 -0.17 -7.69
N ASP A 138 -1.20 -0.16 -7.92
CA ASP A 138 -1.81 -0.03 -9.25
C ASP A 138 -2.08 1.45 -9.59
N ALA A 139 -2.20 2.30 -8.56
CA ALA A 139 -2.33 3.75 -8.66
C ALA A 139 -1.61 4.44 -7.50
N LEU A 140 -1.26 5.72 -7.70
CA LEU A 140 -0.59 6.57 -6.71
C LEU A 140 -1.31 7.92 -6.65
N THR A 141 -1.59 8.41 -5.44
CA THR A 141 -2.07 9.78 -5.28
C THR A 141 -0.93 10.78 -5.45
N VAL A 142 -1.20 11.87 -6.14
CA VAL A 142 -0.26 12.96 -6.39
C VAL A 142 -0.88 14.30 -5.98
N ASN A 143 -0.03 15.32 -5.76
CA ASN A 143 -0.49 16.68 -5.53
C ASN A 143 -0.54 17.45 -6.86
N GLY A 144 -1.71 18.02 -7.20
CA GLY A 144 -1.95 18.71 -8.47
C GLY A 144 -1.16 20.01 -8.68
N TYR A 145 -0.58 20.58 -7.64
CA TYR A 145 0.16 21.87 -7.73
C TYR A 145 1.67 21.69 -8.05
N GLN A 146 2.20 20.52 -7.93
CA GLN A 146 3.59 20.19 -8.27
C GLN A 146 3.63 18.87 -9.03
N ILE A 147 3.12 18.87 -10.24
CA ILE A 147 3.21 17.69 -11.11
C ILE A 147 4.27 17.98 -12.17
N GLY A 148 5.43 17.32 -12.03
CA GLY A 148 6.32 17.10 -13.15
C GLY A 148 5.65 16.13 -14.14
N ARG A 149 5.88 16.31 -15.44
CA ARG A 149 5.42 15.37 -16.46
C ARG A 149 6.16 14.04 -16.26
N ALA A 150 5.53 13.09 -15.60
CA ALA A 150 5.92 11.70 -15.72
C ALA A 150 5.29 11.17 -17.02
N HIS A 151 6.10 11.02 -18.05
CA HIS A 151 5.72 10.17 -19.17
C HIS A 151 5.98 8.73 -18.75
N VAL A 152 4.94 8.03 -18.39
CA VAL A 152 4.96 6.59 -18.20
C VAL A 152 4.58 5.92 -19.52
#